data_161d8601127347bb602c1f00587e06ed
#
_entry.id   161d8601127347bb602c1f00587e06ed
#
_cell.length_a   1.000
_cell.length_b   1.000
_cell.length_c   1.000
_cell.angle_alpha   90.00
_cell.angle_beta   90.00
_cell.angle_gamma   90.00
#
_symmetry.space_group_name_H-M   'P 1'
#
loop_
_entity.id
_entity.type
_entity.pdbx_description
1 polymer ?
#
loop_
_entity_poly.entity_id
_entity_poly.type
_entity_poly.pdbx_seq_one_letter_code
_entity_poly.pdbx_strand_id
1 'polypeptide(L)'
;MINAIFFDRDGVLTKLIDRGTEQTSAWIPEEFELYPRIHDALALTRPYYKHFVVTNQPGIRDGVLAVEVLEQFHAHLYREFGFDEIVYCSDRQSPDYKPNAGSVLKLIDKYHIDPRQSFMIGDRWKDIVCGHRAGLTTIFVGAKYDDGGSNIYPSFSATDVYDACQLIVSPGLQRLGYTRLREE
;
A
#
# COMPACT_ATOMS: atom_id res chain seq x y z
N MET A 1 16.94 12.76 2.99
CA MET A 1 15.59 12.22 2.67
C MET A 1 15.65 10.71 2.89
N ILE A 2 14.57 10.11 3.33
CA ILE A 2 14.47 8.66 3.55
C ILE A 2 13.72 8.00 2.38
N ASN A 3 13.93 6.71 2.18
CA ASN A 3 13.19 5.92 1.20
C ASN A 3 12.02 5.21 1.89
N ALA A 4 10.91 5.03 1.19
CA ALA A 4 9.70 4.45 1.74
C ALA A 4 9.00 3.49 0.77
N ILE A 5 8.23 2.58 1.35
CA ILE A 5 7.24 1.78 0.63
C ILE A 5 5.88 2.06 1.24
N PHE A 6 4.95 2.46 0.39
CA PHE A 6 3.55 2.64 0.72
C PHE A 6 2.78 1.42 0.25
N PHE A 7 2.11 0.77 1.15
CA PHE A 7 1.28 -0.42 0.86
C PHE A 7 -0.20 -0.04 0.90
N ASP A 8 -0.98 -0.51 -0.06
CA ASP A 8 -2.40 -0.67 0.23
C ASP A 8 -2.59 -1.78 1.27
N ARG A 9 -3.73 -1.76 1.95
CA ARG A 9 -4.07 -2.78 2.94
C ARG A 9 -4.81 -3.94 2.30
N ASP A 10 -5.99 -3.67 1.77
CA ASP A 10 -6.93 -4.70 1.32
C ASP A 10 -6.58 -5.16 -0.10
N GLY A 11 -6.31 -6.44 -0.29
CA GLY A 11 -5.80 -7.01 -1.54
C GLY A 11 -4.27 -7.09 -1.62
N VAL A 12 -3.54 -6.46 -0.67
CA VAL A 12 -2.06 -6.49 -0.59
C VAL A 12 -1.58 -7.14 0.70
N LEU A 13 -2.04 -6.65 1.85
CA LEU A 13 -1.69 -7.17 3.18
C LEU A 13 -2.81 -8.06 3.73
N THR A 14 -4.06 -7.69 3.49
CA THR A 14 -5.24 -8.43 3.94
C THR A 14 -6.04 -8.92 2.75
N LYS A 15 -6.68 -10.07 2.92
CA LYS A 15 -7.53 -10.65 1.87
C LYS A 15 -8.76 -9.79 1.64
N LEU A 16 -9.20 -9.76 0.40
CA LEU A 16 -10.48 -9.17 0.02
C LEU A 16 -11.61 -10.14 0.33
N ILE A 17 -12.77 -9.59 0.69
CA ILE A 17 -13.99 -10.33 0.94
C ILE A 17 -14.89 -10.25 -0.30
N ASP A 18 -15.26 -11.40 -0.84
CA ASP A 18 -16.20 -11.50 -1.95
C ASP A 18 -17.63 -11.30 -1.43
N ARG A 19 -18.28 -10.23 -1.88
CA ARG A 19 -19.68 -9.92 -1.58
C ARG A 19 -20.63 -10.33 -2.73
N GLY A 20 -20.12 -11.07 -3.71
CA GLY A 20 -20.88 -11.50 -4.88
C GLY A 20 -20.94 -10.47 -6.01
N THR A 21 -21.16 -9.21 -5.73
CA THR A 21 -21.18 -8.12 -6.72
C THR A 21 -19.87 -7.33 -6.76
N GLU A 22 -19.13 -7.33 -5.67
CA GLU A 22 -17.87 -6.62 -5.53
C GLU A 22 -16.96 -7.29 -4.49
N GLN A 23 -15.68 -6.98 -4.56
CA GLN A 23 -14.71 -7.33 -3.52
C GLN A 23 -14.47 -6.12 -2.61
N THR A 24 -14.59 -6.34 -1.31
CA THR A 24 -14.48 -5.28 -0.29
C THR A 24 -13.40 -5.58 0.74
N SER A 25 -13.13 -4.61 1.62
CA SER A 25 -12.40 -4.84 2.86
C SER A 25 -13.21 -5.69 3.85
N ALA A 26 -12.54 -6.23 4.87
CA ALA A 26 -13.21 -6.79 6.03
C ALA A 26 -14.01 -5.71 6.79
N TRP A 27 -15.23 -6.06 7.24
CA TRP A 27 -16.10 -5.18 8.03
C TRP A 27 -16.26 -5.62 9.47
N ILE A 28 -15.96 -6.89 9.76
CA ILE A 28 -16.02 -7.51 11.08
C ILE A 28 -14.70 -8.26 11.36
N PRO A 29 -14.35 -8.49 12.64
CA PRO A 29 -13.08 -9.14 13.00
C PRO A 29 -12.86 -10.51 12.37
N GLU A 30 -13.92 -11.30 12.19
CA GLU A 30 -13.89 -12.66 11.65
C GLU A 30 -13.49 -12.71 10.16
N GLU A 31 -13.64 -11.58 9.47
CA GLU A 31 -13.27 -11.43 8.05
C GLU A 31 -11.82 -10.96 7.85
N PHE A 32 -11.15 -10.51 8.92
CA PHE A 32 -9.82 -9.94 8.83
C PHE A 32 -8.77 -11.06 8.74
N GLU A 33 -8.37 -11.37 7.53
CA GLU A 33 -7.39 -12.40 7.22
C GLU A 33 -6.19 -11.80 6.48
N LEU A 34 -5.00 -12.11 6.98
CA LEU A 34 -3.73 -11.68 6.38
C LEU A 34 -3.32 -12.58 5.22
N TYR A 35 -2.67 -12.00 4.20
CA TYR A 35 -1.95 -12.79 3.21
C TYR A 35 -0.74 -13.49 3.83
N PRO A 36 -0.31 -14.64 3.28
CA PRO A 36 0.89 -15.31 3.76
C PRO A 36 2.15 -14.48 3.44
N ARG A 37 3.25 -14.77 4.16
CA ARG A 37 4.60 -14.26 3.88
C ARG A 37 4.77 -12.74 4.04
N ILE A 38 3.85 -12.02 4.72
CA ILE A 38 4.01 -10.59 4.96
C ILE A 38 5.25 -10.29 5.79
N HIS A 39 5.53 -11.09 6.85
CA HIS A 39 6.74 -10.94 7.65
C HIS A 39 8.00 -11.05 6.78
N ASP A 40 8.07 -12.06 5.93
CA ASP A 40 9.20 -12.27 5.02
C ASP A 40 9.34 -11.09 4.04
N ALA A 41 8.22 -10.64 3.47
CA ALA A 41 8.19 -9.51 2.55
C ALA A 41 8.75 -8.23 3.19
N LEU A 42 8.25 -7.88 4.38
CA LEU A 42 8.69 -6.68 5.07
C LEU A 42 10.14 -6.80 5.56
N ALA A 43 10.59 -7.99 6.00
CA ALA A 43 11.96 -8.22 6.41
C ALA A 43 12.98 -7.96 5.30
N LEU A 44 12.63 -8.24 4.03
CA LEU A 44 13.49 -7.96 2.88
C LEU A 44 13.77 -6.47 2.68
N THR A 45 12.80 -5.62 2.95
CA THR A 45 12.84 -4.21 2.60
C THR A 45 13.08 -3.28 3.80
N ARG A 46 12.77 -3.73 5.02
CA ARG A 46 12.89 -2.91 6.25
C ARG A 46 14.30 -2.34 6.50
N PRO A 47 15.41 -3.01 6.18
CA PRO A 47 16.73 -2.39 6.35
C PRO A 47 16.95 -1.15 5.49
N TYR A 48 16.15 -0.95 4.44
CA TYR A 48 16.38 0.08 3.42
C TYR A 48 15.23 1.08 3.29
N TYR A 49 14.02 0.74 3.76
CA TYR A 49 12.80 1.52 3.55
C TYR A 49 11.97 1.64 4.82
N LYS A 50 11.38 2.80 5.01
CA LYS A 50 10.25 2.97 5.93
C LYS A 50 8.98 2.39 5.31
N HIS A 51 8.09 1.87 6.15
CA HIS A 51 6.88 1.18 5.71
C HIS A 51 5.62 1.89 6.17
N PHE A 52 4.79 2.29 5.22
CA PHE A 52 3.53 2.98 5.45
C PHE A 52 2.37 2.20 4.87
N VAL A 53 1.21 2.27 5.50
CA VAL A 53 -0.04 1.77 4.92
C VAL A 53 -0.94 2.94 4.58
N VAL A 54 -1.46 2.96 3.35
CA VAL A 54 -2.40 3.99 2.87
C VAL A 54 -3.62 3.30 2.28
N THR A 55 -4.75 3.34 2.98
CA THR A 55 -5.93 2.57 2.61
C THR A 55 -7.19 3.42 2.50
N ASN A 56 -8.06 3.08 1.53
CA ASN A 56 -9.40 3.65 1.41
C ASN A 56 -10.38 2.78 2.20
N GLN A 57 -11.12 3.39 3.12
CA GLN A 57 -12.08 2.70 3.98
C GLN A 57 -13.47 3.35 3.90
N PRO A 58 -14.13 3.30 2.73
CA PRO A 58 -15.43 3.92 2.55
C PRO A 58 -16.52 3.29 3.42
N GLY A 59 -16.36 2.03 3.84
CA GLY A 59 -17.28 1.31 4.72
C GLY A 59 -17.61 2.04 6.01
N ILE A 60 -16.70 2.90 6.51
CA ILE A 60 -16.96 3.77 7.67
C ILE A 60 -18.11 4.74 7.36
N ARG A 61 -18.04 5.49 6.26
CA ARG A 61 -19.10 6.43 5.86
C ARG A 61 -20.36 5.72 5.39
N ASP A 62 -20.23 4.54 4.81
CA ASP A 62 -21.36 3.72 4.37
C ASP A 62 -22.07 3.03 5.55
N GLY A 63 -21.51 3.12 6.78
CA GLY A 63 -22.09 2.57 8.00
C GLY A 63 -22.00 1.04 8.13
N VAL A 64 -21.16 0.40 7.32
CA VAL A 64 -20.97 -1.08 7.32
C VAL A 64 -19.72 -1.52 8.09
N LEU A 65 -18.80 -0.59 8.38
CA LEU A 65 -17.59 -0.82 9.17
C LEU A 65 -17.55 0.18 10.33
N ALA A 66 -17.53 -0.30 11.56
CA ALA A 66 -17.35 0.56 12.74
C ALA A 66 -15.90 1.06 12.84
N VAL A 67 -15.72 2.29 13.31
CA VAL A 67 -14.38 2.90 13.48
C VAL A 67 -13.55 2.07 14.46
N GLU A 68 -14.15 1.60 15.54
CA GLU A 68 -13.49 0.80 16.57
C GLU A 68 -12.97 -0.54 16.02
N VAL A 69 -13.67 -1.15 15.06
CA VAL A 69 -13.22 -2.36 14.37
C VAL A 69 -12.04 -2.05 13.45
N LEU A 70 -12.10 -0.94 12.70
CA LEU A 70 -10.98 -0.51 11.87
C LEU A 70 -9.74 -0.24 12.71
N GLU A 71 -9.89 0.43 13.86
CA GLU A 71 -8.78 0.70 14.79
C GLU A 71 -8.17 -0.59 15.36
N GLN A 72 -8.98 -1.62 15.63
CA GLN A 72 -8.49 -2.95 16.03
C GLN A 72 -7.64 -3.59 14.92
N PHE A 73 -8.08 -3.51 13.66
CA PHE A 73 -7.30 -4.01 12.52
C PHE A 73 -5.96 -3.28 12.40
N HIS A 74 -5.95 -1.96 12.51
CA HIS A 74 -4.73 -1.16 12.43
C HIS A 74 -3.81 -1.43 13.63
N ALA A 75 -4.36 -1.54 14.84
CA ALA A 75 -3.57 -1.90 16.02
C ALA A 75 -2.93 -3.29 15.90
N HIS A 76 -3.62 -4.25 15.27
CA HIS A 76 -3.06 -5.56 14.95
C HIS A 76 -1.88 -5.43 13.99
N LEU A 77 -2.05 -4.70 12.88
CA LEU A 77 -0.98 -4.48 11.90
C LEU A 77 0.24 -3.75 12.51
N TYR A 78 0.01 -2.75 13.36
CA TYR A 78 1.09 -2.07 14.08
C TYR A 78 1.87 -3.02 14.99
N ARG A 79 1.17 -3.79 15.80
CA ARG A 79 1.79 -4.71 16.77
C ARG A 79 2.55 -5.84 16.09
N GLU A 80 1.96 -6.38 15.01
CA GLU A 80 2.50 -7.55 14.32
C GLU A 80 3.66 -7.17 13.41
N PHE A 81 3.54 -6.07 12.67
CA PHE A 81 4.46 -5.73 11.59
C PHE A 81 5.27 -4.45 11.82
N GLY A 82 4.93 -3.63 12.79
CA GLY A 82 5.67 -2.41 13.12
C GLY A 82 5.73 -1.41 11.97
N PHE A 83 4.61 -1.14 11.30
CA PHE A 83 4.54 -0.07 10.30
C PHE A 83 4.87 1.29 10.92
N ASP A 84 5.52 2.16 10.16
CA ASP A 84 5.89 3.50 10.64
C ASP A 84 4.66 4.40 10.82
N GLU A 85 3.70 4.30 9.90
CA GLU A 85 2.36 4.91 10.05
C GLU A 85 1.33 4.18 9.17
N ILE A 86 0.08 4.12 9.66
CA ILE A 86 -1.08 3.62 8.92
C ILE A 86 -2.08 4.76 8.82
N VAL A 87 -2.44 5.16 7.60
CA VAL A 87 -3.44 6.19 7.35
C VAL A 87 -4.60 5.63 6.53
N TYR A 88 -5.80 6.10 6.83
CA TYR A 88 -6.99 5.74 6.05
C TYR A 88 -7.80 6.97 5.65
N CYS A 89 -8.56 6.83 4.58
CA CYS A 89 -9.55 7.81 4.16
C CYS A 89 -10.89 7.12 3.91
N SER A 90 -11.95 7.63 4.54
CA SER A 90 -13.33 7.13 4.37
C SER A 90 -14.17 7.98 3.42
N ASP A 91 -13.74 9.20 3.15
CA ASP A 91 -14.47 10.15 2.32
C ASP A 91 -14.04 10.09 0.86
N ARG A 92 -14.92 9.55 0.00
CA ARG A 92 -14.66 9.42 -1.45
C ARG A 92 -14.41 10.76 -2.17
N GLN A 93 -14.81 11.89 -1.58
CA GLN A 93 -14.59 13.23 -2.13
C GLN A 93 -13.33 13.91 -1.60
N SER A 94 -12.67 13.32 -0.61
CA SER A 94 -11.46 13.86 -0.01
C SER A 94 -10.28 13.85 -0.99
N PRO A 95 -9.39 14.85 -0.96
CA PRO A 95 -8.11 14.79 -1.64
C PRO A 95 -7.18 13.68 -1.11
N ASP A 96 -7.51 13.10 0.04
CA ASP A 96 -6.78 12.00 0.66
C ASP A 96 -7.25 10.62 0.18
N TYR A 97 -8.41 10.54 -0.49
CA TYR A 97 -8.96 9.28 -0.99
C TYR A 97 -8.33 8.90 -2.33
N LYS A 98 -7.66 7.74 -2.40
CA LYS A 98 -7.10 7.22 -3.65
C LYS A 98 -8.19 7.09 -4.73
N PRO A 99 -7.98 7.56 -5.97
CA PRO A 99 -6.70 7.80 -6.63
C PRO A 99 -6.07 9.20 -6.41
N ASN A 100 -6.59 10.03 -5.51
CA ASN A 100 -5.88 11.24 -5.12
C ASN A 100 -4.67 10.91 -4.25
N ALA A 101 -3.65 11.76 -4.28
CA ALA A 101 -2.38 11.50 -3.60
C ALA A 101 -2.24 12.19 -2.24
N GLY A 102 -3.27 12.86 -1.73
CA GLY A 102 -3.17 13.71 -0.55
C GLY A 102 -2.59 13.02 0.68
N SER A 103 -3.08 11.82 1.03
CA SER A 103 -2.52 11.03 2.15
C SER A 103 -1.03 10.73 1.96
N VAL A 104 -0.63 10.31 0.75
CA VAL A 104 0.76 9.97 0.43
C VAL A 104 1.65 11.21 0.49
N LEU A 105 1.21 12.33 -0.09
CA LEU A 105 1.96 13.60 -0.09
C LEU A 105 2.17 14.14 1.33
N LYS A 106 1.19 14.02 2.22
CA LYS A 106 1.32 14.38 3.64
C LYS A 106 2.38 13.54 4.35
N LEU A 107 2.44 12.23 4.07
CA LEU A 107 3.47 11.35 4.62
C LEU A 107 4.86 11.67 4.05
N ILE A 108 4.96 11.96 2.75
CA ILE A 108 6.21 12.39 2.11
C ILE A 108 6.76 13.65 2.79
N ASP A 109 5.92 14.66 3.01
CA ASP A 109 6.30 15.90 3.68
C ASP A 109 6.69 15.64 5.15
N LYS A 110 5.83 14.96 5.91
CA LYS A 110 6.02 14.68 7.34
C LYS A 110 7.31 13.93 7.65
N TYR A 111 7.68 12.97 6.81
CA TYR A 111 8.82 12.09 7.02
C TYR A 111 10.03 12.44 6.15
N HIS A 112 9.97 13.51 5.36
CA HIS A 112 11.02 13.92 4.42
C HIS A 112 11.45 12.79 3.48
N ILE A 113 10.45 12.12 2.85
CA ILE A 113 10.65 10.98 1.97
C ILE A 113 11.10 11.46 0.58
N ASP A 114 12.03 10.73 -0.06
CA ASP A 114 12.34 10.92 -1.49
C ASP A 114 11.35 10.10 -2.34
N PRO A 115 10.40 10.73 -3.03
CA PRO A 115 9.42 9.98 -3.82
C PRO A 115 10.05 9.22 -4.99
N ARG A 116 11.16 9.71 -5.56
CA ARG A 116 11.84 9.07 -6.69
C ARG A 116 12.55 7.77 -6.31
N GLN A 117 12.82 7.57 -5.01
CA GLN A 117 13.43 6.36 -4.46
C GLN A 117 12.44 5.51 -3.65
N SER A 118 11.15 5.81 -3.79
CA SER A 118 10.08 5.21 -2.99
C SER A 118 9.03 4.54 -3.88
N PHE A 119 8.25 3.65 -3.28
CA PHE A 119 7.33 2.77 -4.00
C PHE A 119 5.90 2.86 -3.46
N MET A 120 4.92 2.65 -4.34
CA MET A 120 3.54 2.35 -3.99
C MET A 120 3.21 0.95 -4.47
N ILE A 121 2.76 0.08 -3.56
CA ILE A 121 2.30 -1.28 -3.86
C ILE A 121 0.79 -1.33 -3.66
N GLY A 122 0.06 -1.74 -4.68
CA GLY A 122 -1.40 -1.83 -4.64
C GLY A 122 -1.98 -2.86 -5.59
N ASP A 123 -3.23 -3.25 -5.35
CA ASP A 123 -3.95 -4.25 -6.14
C ASP A 123 -4.95 -3.63 -7.13
N ARG A 124 -5.14 -2.30 -7.08
CA ARG A 124 -6.11 -1.59 -7.90
C ARG A 124 -5.50 -0.41 -8.64
N TRP A 125 -6.14 -0.03 -9.75
CA TRP A 125 -5.75 1.17 -10.52
C TRP A 125 -5.66 2.44 -9.67
N LYS A 126 -6.49 2.55 -8.62
CA LYS A 126 -6.50 3.72 -7.72
C LYS A 126 -5.17 3.89 -6.98
N ASP A 127 -4.51 2.79 -6.62
CA ASP A 127 -3.20 2.79 -5.98
C ASP A 127 -2.13 3.25 -6.95
N ILE A 128 -2.17 2.71 -8.17
CA ILE A 128 -1.22 3.02 -9.23
C ILE A 128 -1.31 4.50 -9.62
N VAL A 129 -2.52 5.02 -9.83
CA VAL A 129 -2.72 6.45 -10.12
C VAL A 129 -2.30 7.34 -8.94
N CYS A 130 -2.61 6.93 -7.71
CA CYS A 130 -2.19 7.65 -6.51
C CYS A 130 -0.66 7.72 -6.42
N GLY A 131 0.02 6.58 -6.54
CA GLY A 131 1.48 6.51 -6.52
C GLY A 131 2.11 7.33 -7.64
N HIS A 132 1.60 7.23 -8.86
CA HIS A 132 2.07 8.03 -9.99
C HIS A 132 1.94 9.53 -9.72
N ARG A 133 0.79 9.99 -9.20
CA ARG A 133 0.56 11.41 -8.84
C ARG A 133 1.47 11.91 -7.71
N ALA A 134 1.90 10.99 -6.84
CA ALA A 134 2.85 11.30 -5.77
C ALA A 134 4.32 11.23 -6.22
N GLY A 135 4.61 10.87 -7.47
CA GLY A 135 5.97 10.73 -8.00
C GLY A 135 6.68 9.45 -7.58
N LEU A 136 5.93 8.44 -7.12
CA LEU A 136 6.45 7.14 -6.69
C LEU A 136 6.59 6.17 -7.86
N THR A 137 7.49 5.18 -7.71
CA THR A 137 7.46 3.99 -8.54
C THR A 137 6.32 3.07 -8.09
N THR A 138 5.51 2.60 -9.04
CA THR A 138 4.31 1.84 -8.72
C THR A 138 4.46 0.36 -9.07
N ILE A 139 4.01 -0.52 -8.17
CA ILE A 139 4.00 -1.97 -8.36
C ILE A 139 2.58 -2.46 -8.17
N PHE A 140 2.01 -3.03 -9.21
CA PHE A 140 0.72 -3.70 -9.14
C PHE A 140 0.89 -5.12 -8.62
N VAL A 141 0.02 -5.51 -7.69
CA VAL A 141 -0.06 -6.88 -7.16
C VAL A 141 -1.36 -7.52 -7.64
N GLY A 142 -1.25 -8.63 -8.37
CA GLY A 142 -2.40 -9.38 -8.86
C GLY A 142 -2.19 -10.00 -10.24
N ALA A 143 -3.21 -10.75 -10.70
CA ALA A 143 -3.11 -11.51 -11.94
C ALA A 143 -3.30 -10.65 -13.20
N LYS A 144 -4.17 -9.63 -13.12
CA LYS A 144 -4.52 -8.80 -14.29
C LYS A 144 -4.82 -7.37 -13.84
N TYR A 145 -4.08 -6.43 -14.41
CA TYR A 145 -4.31 -5.01 -14.19
C TYR A 145 -5.46 -4.50 -15.06
N ASP A 146 -6.36 -3.74 -14.41
CA ASP A 146 -7.39 -2.93 -15.06
C ASP A 146 -7.10 -1.46 -14.72
N ASP A 147 -6.88 -0.61 -15.72
CA ASP A 147 -6.51 0.79 -15.55
C ASP A 147 -7.67 1.69 -15.09
N GLY A 148 -8.89 1.14 -14.99
CA GLY A 148 -10.09 1.88 -14.61
C GLY A 148 -10.40 3.07 -15.52
N GLY A 149 -9.92 3.04 -16.78
CA GLY A 149 -10.04 4.13 -17.74
C GLY A 149 -9.10 5.30 -17.50
N SER A 150 -8.09 5.15 -16.65
CA SER A 150 -7.11 6.22 -16.33
C SER A 150 -6.02 6.39 -17.37
N ASN A 151 -5.77 5.38 -18.20
CA ASN A 151 -4.61 5.26 -19.11
C ASN A 151 -3.25 5.36 -18.37
N ILE A 152 -3.22 5.05 -17.07
CA ILE A 152 -2.00 5.02 -16.25
C ILE A 152 -1.72 3.57 -15.88
N TYR A 153 -0.51 3.12 -16.18
CA TYR A 153 -0.06 1.76 -15.97
C TYR A 153 0.98 1.68 -14.86
N PRO A 154 1.09 0.55 -14.14
CA PRO A 154 2.11 0.35 -13.13
C PRO A 154 3.51 0.31 -13.76
N SER A 155 4.51 0.77 -13.02
CA SER A 155 5.92 0.65 -13.42
C SER A 155 6.35 -0.82 -13.48
N PHE A 156 5.83 -1.63 -12.56
CA PHE A 156 6.09 -3.07 -12.46
C PHE A 156 4.83 -3.81 -12.00
N SER A 157 4.82 -5.13 -12.19
CA SER A 157 3.79 -6.04 -11.66
C SER A 157 4.43 -7.20 -10.91
N ALA A 158 3.75 -7.68 -9.89
CA ALA A 158 4.15 -8.83 -9.06
C ALA A 158 2.92 -9.70 -8.78
N THR A 159 3.12 -10.94 -8.37
CA THR A 159 2.01 -11.84 -8.06
C THR A 159 1.43 -11.60 -6.67
N ASP A 160 2.27 -11.23 -5.70
CA ASP A 160 1.92 -10.93 -4.32
C ASP A 160 2.86 -9.88 -3.71
N VAL A 161 2.61 -9.52 -2.45
CA VAL A 161 3.43 -8.53 -1.72
C VAL A 161 4.88 -9.00 -1.52
N TYR A 162 5.11 -10.30 -1.39
CA TYR A 162 6.46 -10.83 -1.23
C TYR A 162 7.26 -10.68 -2.51
N ASP A 163 6.69 -11.05 -3.66
CA ASP A 163 7.32 -10.87 -4.97
C ASP A 163 7.58 -9.39 -5.26
N ALA A 164 6.65 -8.50 -4.88
CA ALA A 164 6.86 -7.05 -4.99
C ALA A 164 8.07 -6.58 -4.16
N CYS A 165 8.19 -7.03 -2.91
CA CYS A 165 9.32 -6.70 -2.06
C CYS A 165 10.64 -7.32 -2.57
N GLN A 166 10.61 -8.55 -3.09
CA GLN A 166 11.79 -9.15 -3.74
C GLN A 166 12.25 -8.33 -4.95
N LEU A 167 11.31 -7.87 -5.76
CA LEU A 167 11.60 -7.02 -6.92
C LEU A 167 12.31 -5.74 -6.49
N ILE A 168 11.82 -5.05 -5.44
CA ILE A 168 12.40 -3.80 -4.92
C ILE A 168 13.86 -3.98 -4.52
N VAL A 169 14.22 -5.08 -3.87
CA VAL A 169 15.60 -5.34 -3.43
C VAL A 169 16.45 -6.07 -4.49
N SER A 170 15.90 -6.33 -5.66
CA SER A 170 16.60 -7.06 -6.72
C SER A 170 17.77 -6.25 -7.31
N PRO A 171 18.86 -6.91 -7.74
CA PRO A 171 19.96 -6.25 -8.44
C PRO A 171 19.52 -5.52 -9.73
N GLY A 172 18.42 -5.95 -10.34
CA GLY A 172 17.87 -5.35 -11.55
C GLY A 172 17.38 -3.92 -11.29
N LEU A 173 16.54 -3.70 -10.27
CA LEU A 173 16.07 -2.36 -9.89
C LEU A 173 17.21 -1.47 -9.36
N GLN A 174 18.19 -2.04 -8.66
CA GLN A 174 19.36 -1.30 -8.21
C GLN A 174 20.18 -0.71 -9.37
N ARG A 175 20.29 -1.42 -10.49
CA ARG A 175 20.97 -0.92 -11.71
C ARG A 175 20.22 0.23 -12.37
N LEU A 176 18.91 0.36 -12.12
CA LEU A 176 18.09 1.46 -12.62
C LEU A 176 18.17 2.72 -11.73
N GLY A 177 19.05 2.73 -10.72
CA GLY A 177 19.29 3.89 -9.87
C GLY A 177 18.51 3.91 -8.56
N TYR A 178 17.77 2.83 -8.23
CA TYR A 178 17.18 2.68 -6.90
C TYR A 178 18.28 2.21 -5.93
N THR A 179 18.80 3.13 -5.14
CA THR A 179 19.91 2.85 -4.22
C THR A 179 19.42 2.26 -2.90
N ARG A 180 20.06 1.16 -2.49
CA ARG A 180 20.03 0.76 -1.08
C ARG A 180 20.67 1.86 -0.25
N LEU A 181 20.06 2.23 0.88
CA LEU A 181 20.79 2.99 1.92
C LEU A 181 21.98 2.13 2.31
N ARG A 182 23.20 2.68 2.20
CA ARG A 182 24.41 1.97 2.66
C ARG A 182 24.31 1.82 4.17
N GLU A 183 24.58 0.62 4.67
CA GLU A 183 24.91 0.42 6.07
C GLU A 183 26.15 1.29 6.39
N GLU A 184 26.01 2.21 7.35
CA GLU A 184 27.16 2.78 8.06
C GLU A 184 27.53 1.88 9.25
#